data_f6801419e433e5832ac88cac68f57ce6
#
_entry.id   f6801419e433e5832ac88cac68f57ce6
#
_cell.length_a   1.000
_cell.length_b   1.000
_cell.length_c   1.000
_cell.angle_alpha   90.00
_cell.angle_beta   90.00
_cell.angle_gamma   90.00
#
_symmetry.space_group_name_H-M   'P 1'
#
loop_
_entity.id
_entity.type
_entity.pdbx_description
1 polymer ?
#
loop_
_entity_poly.entity_id
_entity_poly.type
_entity_poly.pdbx_seq_one_letter_code
_entity_poly.pdbx_strand_id
1 'polypeptide(L)'
;MKKIVKKITAAAAFIIIVSAALYFVYQFFFNPRRGEADLIEDSMPLSEVLSRDEALKDIEYLYQKLKYHHPAWLETNINVEKINSMFTSYRKELPNTITTVQLWRDVSFILSVLHDGHTMLLWNNPGEELYIDDFTIPSLYSNPVKINYQNIEDILSEYLKLTSYEYDFYAMRRFFDSAIYTKSSLDFLGVDTSTGVTYTYLEDGKPVNFYFEFVPYEQAKKENSEVQDTTWVWYSIDEEQSLGIFTLTSCDLNEEYYSVLSAFFNEVHEKSIKNVAVDLRGNGGGHSGVANAFLQYINVDTYVSWDSSVRYGPLLWKNENIVVNNLKKDPVFSGELYVITNVYSYSSAMDFAMLIKDNNLGHIIGEPSGNSPDSYGDNLYFQMPNSKLYFTVSHKKWYRVNKDKAGLPIEPDYECASADAVETLYKIISKN
;
A
#
# COMPACT_ATOMS: atom_id res chain seq x y z
N MET A 1 -42.05 -44.94 15.10
CA MET A 1 -41.15 -43.97 15.76
C MET A 1 -39.67 -44.33 15.59
N LYS A 2 -39.16 -45.49 16.07
CA LYS A 2 -37.71 -45.87 15.96
C LYS A 2 -37.15 -45.88 14.54
N LYS A 3 -37.89 -46.27 13.48
CA LYS A 3 -37.42 -46.22 12.07
C LYS A 3 -37.30 -44.79 11.52
N ILE A 4 -38.18 -43.87 11.94
CA ILE A 4 -38.12 -42.46 11.52
C ILE A 4 -36.94 -41.77 12.19
N VAL A 5 -36.72 -42.02 13.48
CA VAL A 5 -35.56 -41.48 14.21
C VAL A 5 -34.25 -41.94 13.57
N LYS A 6 -34.11 -43.26 13.24
CA LYS A 6 -32.90 -43.76 12.55
C LYS A 6 -32.69 -43.11 11.19
N LYS A 7 -33.75 -42.83 10.41
CA LYS A 7 -33.61 -42.13 9.11
C LYS A 7 -33.19 -40.67 9.30
N ILE A 8 -33.74 -39.99 10.29
CA ILE A 8 -33.34 -38.60 10.62
C ILE A 8 -31.88 -38.55 11.09
N THR A 9 -31.47 -39.48 11.96
CA THR A 9 -30.09 -39.58 12.44
C THR A 9 -29.11 -39.88 11.29
N ALA A 10 -29.46 -40.77 10.37
CA ALA A 10 -28.63 -41.10 9.21
C ALA A 10 -28.55 -39.92 8.23
N ALA A 11 -29.64 -39.20 7.98
CA ALA A 11 -29.62 -38.00 7.15
C ALA A 11 -28.81 -36.88 7.78
N ALA A 12 -28.91 -36.65 9.09
CA ALA A 12 -28.10 -35.67 9.82
C ALA A 12 -26.60 -36.04 9.77
N ALA A 13 -26.24 -37.29 9.98
CA ALA A 13 -24.87 -37.77 9.87
C ALA A 13 -24.31 -37.60 8.45
N PHE A 14 -25.09 -37.88 7.42
CA PHE A 14 -24.71 -37.65 6.03
C PHE A 14 -24.43 -36.16 5.73
N ILE A 15 -25.33 -35.27 6.18
CA ILE A 15 -25.18 -33.83 6.03
C ILE A 15 -23.88 -33.36 6.71
N ILE A 16 -23.58 -33.81 7.93
CA ILE A 16 -22.37 -33.47 8.65
C ILE A 16 -21.10 -33.92 7.88
N ILE A 17 -21.13 -35.15 7.36
CA ILE A 17 -20.00 -35.70 6.59
C ILE A 17 -19.78 -34.89 5.30
N VAL A 18 -20.85 -34.60 4.57
CA VAL A 18 -20.77 -33.80 3.33
C VAL A 18 -20.29 -32.38 3.64
N SER A 19 -20.83 -31.74 4.69
CA SER A 19 -20.40 -30.41 5.10
C SER A 19 -18.92 -30.39 5.53
N ALA A 20 -18.46 -31.38 6.26
CA ALA A 20 -17.05 -31.51 6.64
C ALA A 20 -16.16 -31.74 5.41
N ALA A 21 -16.59 -32.57 4.45
CA ALA A 21 -15.85 -32.78 3.21
C ALA A 21 -15.78 -31.50 2.36
N LEU A 22 -16.89 -30.76 2.23
CA LEU A 22 -16.93 -29.47 1.52
C LEU A 22 -16.05 -28.43 2.22
N TYR A 23 -16.11 -28.35 3.54
CA TYR A 23 -15.23 -27.47 4.32
C TYR A 23 -13.74 -27.82 4.09
N PHE A 24 -13.41 -29.11 4.10
CA PHE A 24 -12.05 -29.56 3.85
C PHE A 24 -11.59 -29.19 2.43
N VAL A 25 -12.44 -29.44 1.41
CA VAL A 25 -12.16 -29.05 0.02
C VAL A 25 -11.94 -27.54 -0.08
N TYR A 26 -12.81 -26.75 0.56
CA TYR A 26 -12.64 -25.29 0.58
C TYR A 26 -11.30 -24.90 1.20
N GLN A 27 -11.00 -25.38 2.41
CA GLN A 27 -9.77 -25.00 3.12
C GLN A 27 -8.49 -25.39 2.36
N PHE A 28 -8.49 -26.53 1.69
CA PHE A 28 -7.30 -27.03 1.00
C PHE A 28 -7.12 -26.50 -0.43
N PHE A 29 -8.21 -26.19 -1.12
CA PHE A 29 -8.16 -25.85 -2.54
C PHE A 29 -8.63 -24.44 -2.88
N PHE A 30 -9.51 -23.86 -2.09
CA PHE A 30 -10.19 -22.61 -2.44
C PHE A 30 -10.03 -21.50 -1.40
N ASN A 31 -9.46 -21.78 -0.24
CA ASN A 31 -9.23 -20.73 0.76
C ASN A 31 -8.13 -19.77 0.27
N PRO A 32 -8.44 -18.50 -0.04
CA PRO A 32 -7.44 -17.54 -0.50
C PRO A 32 -6.38 -17.23 0.57
N ARG A 33 -6.74 -17.35 1.86
CA ARG A 33 -5.86 -17.10 3.01
C ARG A 33 -5.09 -18.34 3.49
N ARG A 34 -5.03 -19.39 2.69
CA ARG A 34 -4.39 -20.64 3.09
C ARG A 34 -2.92 -20.48 3.42
N GLY A 35 -2.59 -20.73 4.70
CA GLY A 35 -1.22 -20.66 5.22
C GLY A 35 -0.66 -19.25 5.24
N GLU A 36 -1.52 -18.25 5.31
CA GLU A 36 -1.17 -16.90 5.76
C GLU A 36 -0.60 -16.98 7.17
N ALA A 37 0.35 -16.12 7.50
CA ALA A 37 0.94 -16.08 8.82
C ALA A 37 0.02 -15.36 9.81
N ASP A 38 -0.26 -16.01 10.92
CA ASP A 38 -1.05 -15.39 12.01
C ASP A 38 -0.23 -14.34 12.79
N LEU A 39 1.09 -14.50 12.80
CA LEU A 39 2.06 -13.61 13.44
C LEU A 39 3.32 -13.53 12.58
N ILE A 40 3.86 -12.35 12.44
CA ILE A 40 5.17 -12.11 11.81
C ILE A 40 6.19 -11.95 12.94
N GLU A 41 7.19 -12.84 12.97
CA GLU A 41 8.34 -12.78 13.88
C GLU A 41 9.38 -11.79 13.33
N ASP A 42 10.32 -11.36 14.19
CA ASP A 42 11.43 -10.54 13.74
C ASP A 42 12.28 -11.29 12.71
N SER A 43 12.66 -10.61 11.64
CA SER A 43 13.58 -11.13 10.64
C SER A 43 14.95 -11.39 11.23
N MET A 44 15.69 -12.39 10.71
CA MET A 44 17.09 -12.59 11.08
C MET A 44 17.92 -11.33 10.81
N PRO A 45 18.98 -11.08 11.57
CA PRO A 45 19.92 -10.00 11.30
C PRO A 45 20.36 -9.97 9.84
N LEU A 46 20.55 -8.79 9.28
CA LEU A 46 20.96 -8.64 7.86
C LEU A 46 22.29 -9.35 7.54
N SER A 47 23.19 -9.42 8.52
CA SER A 47 24.49 -10.09 8.41
C SER A 47 24.45 -11.60 8.66
N GLU A 48 23.33 -12.15 9.13
CA GLU A 48 23.18 -13.57 9.40
C GLU A 48 23.38 -14.39 8.13
N VAL A 49 24.10 -15.51 8.27
CA VAL A 49 24.50 -16.36 7.15
C VAL A 49 23.66 -17.63 7.11
N LEU A 50 22.92 -17.79 6.04
CA LEU A 50 22.13 -18.98 5.73
C LEU A 50 22.97 -19.96 4.90
N SER A 51 22.82 -21.24 5.17
CA SER A 51 23.28 -22.28 4.25
C SER A 51 22.46 -22.30 2.96
N ARG A 52 23.01 -22.88 1.90
CA ARG A 52 22.31 -23.06 0.63
C ARG A 52 20.97 -23.77 0.79
N ASP A 53 20.91 -24.80 1.64
CA ASP A 53 19.68 -25.58 1.84
C ASP A 53 18.59 -24.78 2.57
N GLU A 54 18.97 -23.93 3.52
CA GLU A 54 18.03 -23.01 4.20
C GLU A 54 17.49 -21.97 3.24
N ALA A 55 18.37 -21.31 2.48
CA ALA A 55 17.96 -20.33 1.49
C ALA A 55 17.08 -20.95 0.38
N LEU A 56 17.37 -22.16 -0.07
CA LEU A 56 16.52 -22.89 -1.04
C LEU A 56 15.12 -23.17 -0.49
N LYS A 57 14.99 -23.53 0.80
CA LYS A 57 13.68 -23.73 1.43
C LYS A 57 12.89 -22.43 1.48
N ASP A 58 13.54 -21.32 1.80
CA ASP A 58 12.94 -19.99 1.86
C ASP A 58 12.42 -19.56 0.48
N ILE A 59 13.27 -19.66 -0.55
CA ILE A 59 12.93 -19.32 -1.94
C ILE A 59 11.77 -20.20 -2.44
N GLU A 60 11.82 -21.52 -2.18
CA GLU A 60 10.74 -22.41 -2.62
C GLU A 60 9.42 -22.10 -1.93
N TYR A 61 9.45 -21.82 -0.62
CA TYR A 61 8.27 -21.44 0.14
C TYR A 61 7.61 -20.18 -0.46
N LEU A 62 8.39 -19.11 -0.66
CA LEU A 62 7.89 -17.87 -1.27
C LEU A 62 7.32 -18.14 -2.69
N TYR A 63 8.07 -18.84 -3.52
CA TYR A 63 7.65 -19.14 -4.89
C TYR A 63 6.33 -19.92 -4.95
N GLN A 64 6.13 -20.91 -4.07
CA GLN A 64 4.87 -21.65 -3.98
C GLN A 64 3.71 -20.78 -3.53
N LYS A 65 3.94 -19.83 -2.60
CA LYS A 65 2.92 -18.87 -2.18
C LYS A 65 2.51 -17.93 -3.32
N LEU A 66 3.46 -17.39 -4.06
CA LEU A 66 3.18 -16.60 -5.27
C LEU A 66 2.32 -17.39 -6.26
N LYS A 67 2.74 -18.59 -6.60
CA LYS A 67 2.02 -19.45 -7.56
C LYS A 67 0.62 -19.80 -7.12
N TYR A 68 0.37 -19.94 -5.83
CA TYR A 68 -0.94 -20.32 -5.31
C TYR A 68 -1.89 -19.14 -5.13
N HIS A 69 -1.36 -17.95 -4.76
CA HIS A 69 -2.20 -16.83 -4.34
C HIS A 69 -2.27 -15.70 -5.36
N HIS A 70 -1.17 -15.38 -6.06
CA HIS A 70 -1.14 -14.21 -6.93
C HIS A 70 -1.94 -14.41 -8.22
N PRO A 71 -2.89 -13.50 -8.59
CA PRO A 71 -3.76 -13.65 -9.76
C PRO A 71 -3.00 -13.82 -11.08
N ALA A 72 -1.85 -13.15 -11.24
CA ALA A 72 -1.05 -13.16 -12.46
C ALA A 72 -0.68 -14.59 -12.95
N TRP A 73 -0.60 -15.58 -12.05
CA TRP A 73 -0.31 -16.97 -12.42
C TRP A 73 -1.48 -17.70 -13.11
N LEU A 74 -2.68 -17.13 -13.06
CA LEU A 74 -3.86 -17.64 -13.80
C LEU A 74 -4.26 -16.73 -14.96
N GLU A 75 -3.63 -15.56 -15.07
CA GLU A 75 -3.75 -14.66 -16.21
C GLU A 75 -2.64 -14.93 -17.22
N THR A 76 -2.87 -14.62 -18.50
CA THR A 76 -1.79 -14.65 -19.51
C THR A 76 -0.92 -13.41 -19.30
N ASN A 77 0.13 -13.54 -18.48
CA ASN A 77 1.04 -12.45 -18.13
C ASN A 77 2.48 -12.85 -18.46
N ILE A 78 3.12 -12.13 -19.37
CA ILE A 78 4.51 -12.38 -19.81
C ILE A 78 5.51 -12.26 -18.64
N ASN A 79 5.22 -11.43 -17.66
CA ASN A 79 6.09 -11.25 -16.50
C ASN A 79 6.18 -12.51 -15.64
N VAL A 80 5.11 -13.32 -15.57
CA VAL A 80 5.10 -14.60 -14.84
C VAL A 80 6.09 -15.59 -15.46
N GLU A 81 6.19 -15.70 -16.77
CA GLU A 81 7.16 -16.58 -17.43
C GLU A 81 8.59 -16.14 -17.15
N LYS A 82 8.84 -14.82 -17.18
CA LYS A 82 10.14 -14.23 -16.83
C LYS A 82 10.50 -14.54 -15.38
N ILE A 83 9.60 -14.33 -14.44
CA ILE A 83 9.82 -14.63 -13.01
C ILE A 83 10.09 -16.11 -12.76
N ASN A 84 9.31 -17.01 -13.38
CA ASN A 84 9.53 -18.45 -13.26
C ASN A 84 10.93 -18.85 -13.76
N SER A 85 11.39 -18.24 -14.87
CA SER A 85 12.74 -18.43 -15.40
C SER A 85 13.81 -17.92 -14.44
N MET A 86 13.62 -16.70 -13.88
CA MET A 86 14.55 -16.09 -12.92
C MET A 86 14.68 -16.94 -11.66
N PHE A 87 13.58 -17.40 -11.07
CA PHE A 87 13.64 -18.31 -9.91
C PHE A 87 14.34 -19.63 -10.24
N THR A 88 14.13 -20.16 -11.45
CA THR A 88 14.78 -21.40 -11.89
C THR A 88 16.30 -21.23 -12.02
N SER A 89 16.75 -20.11 -12.58
CA SER A 89 18.19 -19.79 -12.70
C SER A 89 18.80 -19.52 -11.33
N TYR A 90 18.15 -18.70 -10.51
CA TYR A 90 18.65 -18.32 -9.19
C TYR A 90 18.88 -19.52 -8.27
N ARG A 91 17.95 -20.50 -8.24
CA ARG A 91 18.13 -21.75 -7.47
C ARG A 91 19.35 -22.55 -7.89
N LYS A 92 19.73 -22.53 -9.16
CA LYS A 92 20.92 -23.25 -9.67
C LYS A 92 22.20 -22.54 -9.28
N GLU A 93 22.20 -21.21 -9.34
CA GLU A 93 23.35 -20.34 -9.14
C GLU A 93 23.59 -19.96 -7.69
N LEU A 94 22.67 -20.33 -6.77
CA LEU A 94 22.73 -19.99 -5.35
C LEU A 94 24.06 -20.50 -4.74
N PRO A 95 24.82 -19.64 -4.05
CA PRO A 95 26.10 -20.01 -3.43
C PRO A 95 25.89 -20.98 -2.26
N ASN A 96 26.97 -21.55 -1.74
CA ASN A 96 26.92 -22.48 -0.58
C ASN A 96 26.42 -21.79 0.69
N THR A 97 26.68 -20.51 0.83
CA THR A 97 26.19 -19.66 1.91
C THR A 97 25.78 -18.30 1.36
N ILE A 98 24.78 -17.67 1.96
CA ILE A 98 24.27 -16.35 1.57
C ILE A 98 23.85 -15.57 2.83
N THR A 99 24.10 -14.27 2.87
CA THR A 99 23.60 -13.42 3.96
C THR A 99 22.11 -13.10 3.79
N THR A 100 21.43 -12.79 4.89
CA THR A 100 20.03 -12.36 4.87
C THR A 100 19.81 -11.15 3.94
N VAL A 101 20.69 -10.15 4.00
CA VAL A 101 20.59 -8.98 3.11
C VAL A 101 20.76 -9.35 1.64
N GLN A 102 21.68 -10.24 1.30
CA GLN A 102 21.87 -10.66 -0.08
C GLN A 102 20.66 -11.46 -0.60
N LEU A 103 20.11 -12.36 0.22
CA LEU A 103 18.89 -13.10 -0.11
C LEU A 103 17.72 -12.12 -0.32
N TRP A 104 17.58 -11.11 0.55
CA TRP A 104 16.57 -10.07 0.43
C TRP A 104 16.70 -9.32 -0.90
N ARG A 105 17.90 -8.85 -1.26
CA ARG A 105 18.19 -8.17 -2.52
C ARG A 105 17.84 -9.02 -3.74
N ASP A 106 18.36 -10.23 -3.80
CA ASP A 106 18.24 -11.10 -4.98
C ASP A 106 16.78 -11.48 -5.24
N VAL A 107 16.03 -11.81 -4.19
CA VAL A 107 14.62 -12.18 -4.31
C VAL A 107 13.76 -10.95 -4.61
N SER A 108 14.05 -9.79 -4.00
CA SER A 108 13.35 -8.54 -4.30
C SER A 108 13.53 -8.14 -5.77
N PHE A 109 14.72 -8.31 -6.34
CA PHE A 109 14.96 -8.10 -7.77
C PHE A 109 14.07 -9.00 -8.65
N ILE A 110 13.86 -10.27 -8.27
CA ILE A 110 12.97 -11.15 -9.01
C ILE A 110 11.50 -10.68 -8.88
N LEU A 111 11.07 -10.27 -7.68
CA LEU A 111 9.70 -9.82 -7.43
C LEU A 111 9.37 -8.51 -8.14
N SER A 112 10.34 -7.59 -8.27
CA SER A 112 10.13 -6.29 -8.91
C SER A 112 9.59 -6.40 -10.35
N VAL A 113 9.89 -7.52 -11.03
CA VAL A 113 9.40 -7.81 -12.39
C VAL A 113 7.86 -7.94 -12.47
N LEU A 114 7.17 -8.17 -11.32
CA LEU A 114 5.70 -8.18 -11.30
C LEU A 114 5.09 -6.79 -11.53
N HIS A 115 5.84 -5.73 -11.20
CA HIS A 115 5.31 -4.37 -11.14
C HIS A 115 4.03 -4.28 -10.28
N ASP A 116 4.08 -4.94 -9.13
CA ASP A 116 3.01 -4.96 -8.13
C ASP A 116 3.53 -4.42 -6.81
N GLY A 117 3.21 -3.18 -6.49
CA GLY A 117 3.64 -2.51 -5.27
C GLY A 117 3.06 -3.10 -3.97
N HIS A 118 2.14 -4.07 -4.10
CA HIS A 118 1.57 -4.81 -2.99
C HIS A 118 2.21 -6.20 -2.77
N THR A 119 3.02 -6.70 -3.73
CA THR A 119 3.76 -7.96 -3.59
C THR A 119 5.23 -7.67 -3.41
N MET A 120 5.72 -7.76 -2.17
CA MET A 120 7.06 -7.36 -1.76
C MET A 120 7.68 -8.36 -0.80
N LEU A 121 9.02 -8.46 -0.80
CA LEU A 121 9.81 -9.09 0.25
C LEU A 121 10.41 -8.00 1.14
N LEU A 122 10.26 -8.16 2.44
CA LEU A 122 10.57 -7.14 3.43
C LEU A 122 11.39 -7.74 4.58
N TRP A 123 12.32 -6.95 5.08
CA TRP A 123 12.99 -7.20 6.34
C TRP A 123 12.29 -6.40 7.45
N ASN A 124 12.04 -7.02 8.58
CA ASN A 124 11.42 -6.40 9.74
C ASN A 124 12.07 -6.93 11.01
N ASN A 125 12.96 -6.15 11.58
CA ASN A 125 13.53 -6.40 12.89
C ASN A 125 13.66 -5.06 13.64
N PRO A 126 12.57 -4.61 14.30
CA PRO A 126 12.55 -3.31 14.97
C PRO A 126 13.63 -3.13 16.02
N GLY A 127 14.12 -4.25 16.64
CA GLY A 127 15.19 -4.21 17.62
C GLY A 127 16.57 -3.91 17.02
N GLU A 128 16.74 -4.12 15.72
CA GLU A 128 18.01 -3.87 15.00
C GLU A 128 17.91 -2.74 13.99
N GLU A 129 16.72 -2.17 13.76
CA GLU A 129 16.58 -1.05 12.83
C GLU A 129 17.18 0.24 13.43
N LEU A 130 18.06 0.84 12.67
CA LEU A 130 18.76 2.06 13.06
C LEU A 130 18.53 3.15 12.01
N TYR A 131 18.55 4.39 12.47
CA TYR A 131 18.27 5.58 11.69
C TYR A 131 19.42 6.56 11.79
N ILE A 132 19.56 7.47 10.83
CA ILE A 132 20.50 8.58 10.98
C ILE A 132 20.20 9.35 12.26
N ASP A 133 21.23 9.84 12.94
CA ASP A 133 21.12 10.46 14.27
C ASP A 133 20.54 11.88 14.26
N ASP A 134 20.46 12.56 13.10
CA ASP A 134 19.91 13.92 12.99
C ASP A 134 19.06 14.09 11.72
N PHE A 135 17.74 14.17 11.88
CA PHE A 135 16.78 14.44 10.81
C PHE A 135 16.61 15.93 10.50
N THR A 136 17.18 16.83 11.32
CA THR A 136 17.04 18.27 11.10
C THR A 136 17.89 18.76 9.94
N ILE A 137 18.98 18.08 9.62
CA ILE A 137 19.84 18.43 8.49
C ILE A 137 19.17 18.15 7.14
N PRO A 138 18.63 16.94 6.88
CA PRO A 138 17.89 16.67 5.65
C PRO A 138 16.72 17.63 5.41
N SER A 139 16.02 18.09 6.46
CA SER A 139 14.87 19.00 6.31
C SER A 139 15.27 20.42 5.86
N LEU A 140 16.54 20.82 6.05
CA LEU A 140 17.05 22.13 5.64
C LEU A 140 17.54 22.17 4.18
N TYR A 141 17.81 21.02 3.59
CA TYR A 141 18.36 20.89 2.26
C TYR A 141 17.38 20.19 1.32
N SER A 142 17.60 20.37 0.02
CA SER A 142 17.02 19.47 -0.98
C SER A 142 17.66 18.08 -0.87
N ASN A 143 17.32 17.17 -1.77
CA ASN A 143 17.87 15.82 -1.77
C ASN A 143 19.41 15.81 -1.82
N PRO A 144 20.10 14.87 -1.15
CA PRO A 144 21.54 14.73 -1.25
C PRO A 144 21.96 14.35 -2.69
N VAL A 145 23.13 14.79 -3.12
CA VAL A 145 23.69 14.42 -4.43
C VAL A 145 24.61 13.20 -4.34
N LYS A 146 25.11 12.87 -3.13
CA LYS A 146 25.90 11.65 -2.86
C LYS A 146 25.63 11.12 -1.47
N ILE A 147 25.81 9.80 -1.32
CA ILE A 147 25.89 9.09 -0.04
C ILE A 147 27.18 8.26 -0.05
N ASN A 148 28.06 8.44 0.94
CA ASN A 148 29.37 7.77 1.01
C ASN A 148 30.15 7.78 -0.32
N TYR A 149 30.24 8.94 -0.96
CA TYR A 149 30.89 9.16 -2.27
C TYR A 149 30.21 8.52 -3.48
N GLN A 150 29.20 7.67 -3.31
CA GLN A 150 28.37 7.17 -4.39
C GLN A 150 27.38 8.23 -4.85
N ASN A 151 27.15 8.37 -6.15
CA ASN A 151 26.17 9.32 -6.66
C ASN A 151 24.76 8.85 -6.28
N ILE A 152 23.92 9.78 -5.88
CA ILE A 152 22.54 9.47 -5.47
C ILE A 152 21.74 8.78 -6.59
N GLU A 153 22.00 9.14 -7.84
CA GLU A 153 21.34 8.58 -9.02
C GLU A 153 21.66 7.09 -9.21
N ASP A 154 22.89 6.66 -8.88
CA ASP A 154 23.28 5.25 -8.93
C ASP A 154 22.55 4.45 -7.86
N ILE A 155 22.46 5.01 -6.64
CA ILE A 155 21.74 4.38 -5.51
C ILE A 155 20.22 4.33 -5.81
N LEU A 156 19.66 5.42 -6.35
CA LEU A 156 18.26 5.45 -6.79
C LEU A 156 17.98 4.41 -7.89
N SER A 157 18.88 4.30 -8.87
CA SER A 157 18.76 3.30 -9.93
C SER A 157 18.74 1.87 -9.36
N GLU A 158 19.53 1.60 -8.33
CA GLU A 158 19.52 0.31 -7.64
C GLU A 158 18.22 0.12 -6.85
N TYR A 159 17.74 1.14 -6.15
CA TYR A 159 16.45 1.11 -5.46
C TYR A 159 15.30 0.77 -6.41
N LEU A 160 15.23 1.44 -7.56
CA LEU A 160 14.18 1.19 -8.56
C LEU A 160 14.23 -0.22 -9.15
N LYS A 161 15.40 -0.84 -9.21
CA LYS A 161 15.53 -2.25 -9.66
C LYS A 161 15.05 -3.25 -8.61
N LEU A 162 15.28 -2.94 -7.32
CA LEU A 162 15.04 -3.86 -6.21
C LEU A 162 13.63 -3.72 -5.60
N THR A 163 12.89 -2.65 -5.93
CA THR A 163 11.60 -2.33 -5.32
C THR A 163 10.47 -2.60 -6.31
N SER A 164 9.35 -3.13 -5.82
CA SER A 164 8.12 -3.27 -6.58
C SER A 164 7.28 -2.00 -6.49
N TYR A 165 6.81 -1.49 -7.62
CA TYR A 165 5.95 -0.31 -7.73
C TYR A 165 5.27 -0.27 -9.10
N GLU A 166 4.24 0.55 -9.25
CA GLU A 166 3.57 0.80 -10.53
C GLU A 166 4.08 2.06 -11.24
N TYR A 167 4.51 3.09 -10.46
CA TYR A 167 4.96 4.37 -11.00
C TYR A 167 6.28 4.82 -10.41
N ASP A 168 7.23 5.20 -11.27
CA ASP A 168 8.56 5.67 -10.89
C ASP A 168 8.50 6.86 -9.92
N PHE A 169 7.60 7.82 -10.15
CA PHE A 169 7.48 9.02 -9.31
C PHE A 169 7.13 8.69 -7.86
N TYR A 170 6.32 7.66 -7.61
CA TYR A 170 6.03 7.16 -6.27
C TYR A 170 7.26 6.52 -5.61
N ALA A 171 7.94 5.63 -6.35
CA ALA A 171 9.14 4.97 -5.86
C ALA A 171 10.27 5.99 -5.58
N MET A 172 10.48 6.97 -6.46
CA MET A 172 11.44 8.05 -6.26
C MET A 172 11.11 8.89 -5.02
N ARG A 173 9.84 9.24 -4.81
CA ARG A 173 9.44 9.99 -3.61
C ARG A 173 9.73 9.17 -2.34
N ARG A 174 9.37 7.89 -2.31
CA ARG A 174 9.68 7.00 -1.19
C ARG A 174 11.17 6.84 -0.93
N PHE A 175 11.98 6.79 -1.99
CA PHE A 175 13.43 6.74 -1.84
C PHE A 175 13.96 7.96 -1.07
N PHE A 176 13.59 9.17 -1.49
CA PHE A 176 14.06 10.39 -0.87
C PHE A 176 13.41 10.70 0.48
N ASP A 177 12.18 10.31 0.71
CA ASP A 177 11.46 10.63 1.95
C ASP A 177 11.73 9.61 3.07
N SER A 178 12.19 8.38 2.75
CA SER A 178 12.37 7.35 3.77
C SER A 178 13.55 6.40 3.56
N ALA A 179 13.74 5.84 2.36
CA ALA A 179 14.67 4.72 2.17
C ALA A 179 16.13 5.09 2.44
N ILE A 180 16.54 6.33 2.21
CA ILE A 180 17.90 6.77 2.45
C ILE A 180 18.23 7.04 3.92
N TYR A 181 17.25 7.00 4.83
CA TYR A 181 17.44 7.39 6.23
C TYR A 181 17.55 6.22 7.20
N THR A 182 17.40 4.98 6.74
CA THR A 182 17.53 3.79 7.58
C THR A 182 18.76 2.99 7.20
N LYS A 183 19.41 2.41 8.22
CA LYS A 183 20.59 1.58 8.03
C LYS A 183 20.27 0.35 7.19
N SER A 184 19.15 -0.33 7.49
CA SER A 184 18.74 -1.53 6.77
C SER A 184 18.50 -1.29 5.28
N SER A 185 17.84 -0.16 4.92
CA SER A 185 17.63 0.20 3.52
C SER A 185 18.93 0.54 2.81
N LEU A 186 19.86 1.26 3.46
CA LEU A 186 21.17 1.56 2.87
C LEU A 186 22.01 0.29 2.67
N ASP A 187 22.02 -0.64 3.63
CA ASP A 187 22.64 -1.95 3.49
C ASP A 187 22.02 -2.75 2.34
N PHE A 188 20.67 -2.74 2.26
CA PHE A 188 19.92 -3.33 1.14
C PHE A 188 20.31 -2.73 -0.22
N LEU A 189 20.63 -1.45 -0.28
CA LEU A 189 21.06 -0.76 -1.49
C LEU A 189 22.56 -0.90 -1.77
N GLY A 190 23.30 -1.56 -0.88
CA GLY A 190 24.73 -1.79 -1.03
C GLY A 190 25.61 -0.59 -0.70
N VAL A 191 25.10 0.33 0.11
CA VAL A 191 25.88 1.43 0.69
C VAL A 191 26.60 0.87 1.92
N ASP A 192 27.91 1.15 2.05
CA ASP A 192 28.67 0.76 3.24
C ASP A 192 28.27 1.64 4.44
N THR A 193 27.62 1.03 5.42
CA THR A 193 27.13 1.68 6.64
C THR A 193 27.96 1.35 7.88
N SER A 194 29.09 0.65 7.72
CA SER A 194 29.88 0.09 8.84
C SER A 194 30.44 1.15 9.80
N THR A 195 30.64 2.36 9.33
CA THR A 195 31.22 3.48 10.11
C THR A 195 30.32 4.73 10.11
N GLY A 196 28.99 4.56 9.95
CA GLY A 196 28.09 5.68 9.73
C GLY A 196 27.95 6.03 8.25
N VAL A 197 27.37 7.18 7.94
CA VAL A 197 27.10 7.61 6.55
C VAL A 197 27.36 9.10 6.36
N THR A 198 27.93 9.47 5.21
CA THR A 198 28.15 10.88 4.85
C THR A 198 27.25 11.26 3.69
N TYR A 199 26.38 12.25 3.88
CA TYR A 199 25.56 12.84 2.83
C TYR A 199 26.23 14.10 2.31
N THR A 200 26.27 14.23 0.99
CA THR A 200 26.73 15.44 0.30
C THR A 200 25.52 16.17 -0.28
N TYR A 201 25.32 17.40 0.15
CA TYR A 201 24.32 18.32 -0.39
C TYR A 201 24.99 19.42 -1.20
N LEU A 202 24.21 20.20 -1.92
CA LEU A 202 24.69 21.41 -2.60
C LEU A 202 24.14 22.66 -1.91
N GLU A 203 25.02 23.55 -1.47
CA GLU A 203 24.70 24.88 -0.97
C GLU A 203 25.33 25.91 -1.89
N ASP A 204 24.52 26.73 -2.55
CA ASP A 204 24.98 27.67 -3.60
C ASP A 204 25.83 26.97 -4.69
N GLY A 205 25.49 25.74 -5.05
CA GLY A 205 26.21 24.94 -6.04
C GLY A 205 27.54 24.35 -5.56
N LYS A 206 27.87 24.48 -4.27
CA LYS A 206 29.08 23.91 -3.67
C LYS A 206 28.73 22.71 -2.80
N PRO A 207 29.55 21.64 -2.81
CA PRO A 207 29.31 20.49 -1.98
C PRO A 207 29.53 20.80 -0.49
N VAL A 208 28.54 20.42 0.32
CA VAL A 208 28.61 20.43 1.79
C VAL A 208 28.35 19.03 2.28
N ASN A 209 29.19 18.52 3.18
CA ASN A 209 29.13 17.17 3.68
C ASN A 209 28.66 17.16 5.14
N PHE A 210 27.72 16.26 5.45
CA PHE A 210 27.27 15.97 6.80
C PHE A 210 27.47 14.49 7.07
N TYR A 211 28.13 14.18 8.19
CA TYR A 211 28.30 12.83 8.68
C TYR A 211 27.21 12.51 9.70
N PHE A 212 26.65 11.31 9.61
CA PHE A 212 25.62 10.80 10.50
C PHE A 212 26.05 9.45 11.09
N GLU A 213 25.79 9.27 12.37
CA GLU A 213 25.82 7.97 13.01
C GLU A 213 24.45 7.28 12.89
N PHE A 214 24.40 5.99 13.14
CA PHE A 214 23.15 5.26 13.17
C PHE A 214 22.74 4.98 14.62
N VAL A 215 21.54 5.41 14.96
CA VAL A 215 20.96 5.29 16.31
C VAL A 215 19.52 4.73 16.25
N PRO A 216 18.99 4.17 17.35
CA PRO A 216 17.54 3.91 17.44
C PRO A 216 16.72 5.18 17.20
N TYR A 217 15.53 5.02 16.61
CA TYR A 217 14.68 6.17 16.19
C TYR A 217 14.39 7.17 17.32
N GLU A 218 14.24 6.70 18.56
CA GLU A 218 13.95 7.53 19.73
C GLU A 218 15.15 8.42 20.12
N GLN A 219 16.36 8.05 19.73
CA GLN A 219 17.60 8.79 20.02
C GLN A 219 17.95 9.79 18.94
N ALA A 220 17.35 9.69 17.74
CA ALA A 220 17.58 10.60 16.64
C ALA A 220 17.03 12.00 16.94
N LYS A 221 17.79 13.04 16.60
CA LYS A 221 17.37 14.43 16.70
C LYS A 221 16.34 14.75 15.63
N LYS A 222 15.23 15.37 16.01
CA LYS A 222 14.09 15.70 15.14
C LYS A 222 13.69 17.17 15.33
N GLU A 223 13.13 17.77 14.27
CA GLU A 223 12.43 19.04 14.42
C GLU A 223 11.14 18.80 15.18
N ASN A 224 11.04 19.31 16.40
CA ASN A 224 9.88 19.19 17.30
C ASN A 224 9.47 17.75 17.63
N SER A 225 9.64 17.39 18.89
CA SER A 225 9.00 16.24 19.52
C SER A 225 7.53 16.58 19.84
N GLU A 226 6.73 16.96 18.87
CA GLU A 226 5.29 17.02 19.08
C GLU A 226 4.80 15.60 19.34
N VAL A 227 3.96 15.46 20.38
CA VAL A 227 3.24 14.23 20.66
C VAL A 227 2.59 13.79 19.35
N GLN A 228 2.94 12.60 18.87
CA GLN A 228 2.37 12.06 17.65
C GLN A 228 0.85 11.99 17.85
N ASP A 229 0.11 12.91 17.22
CA ASP A 229 -1.34 12.85 17.21
C ASP A 229 -1.75 11.56 16.49
N THR A 230 -2.33 10.64 17.22
CA THR A 230 -2.76 9.35 16.68
C THR A 230 -4.11 9.42 15.98
N THR A 231 -4.70 10.62 15.88
CA THR A 231 -5.97 10.86 15.17
C THR A 231 -5.77 10.60 13.71
N TRP A 232 -6.51 9.66 13.16
CA TRP A 232 -6.42 9.26 11.74
C TRP A 232 -7.63 9.71 10.91
N VAL A 233 -8.72 10.10 11.56
CA VAL A 233 -9.93 10.64 10.95
C VAL A 233 -10.43 11.84 11.74
N TRP A 234 -10.60 12.96 11.06
CA TRP A 234 -11.15 14.20 11.64
C TRP A 234 -11.74 15.09 10.56
N TYR A 235 -12.35 16.20 10.94
CA TYR A 235 -12.82 17.20 10.01
C TYR A 235 -12.67 18.62 10.54
N SER A 236 -12.77 19.58 9.64
CA SER A 236 -12.87 21.00 9.94
C SER A 236 -13.96 21.66 9.08
N ILE A 237 -14.58 22.71 9.61
CA ILE A 237 -15.59 23.51 8.89
C ILE A 237 -15.14 24.97 8.87
N ASP A 238 -15.06 25.54 7.67
CA ASP A 238 -14.86 26.96 7.42
C ASP A 238 -16.18 27.56 6.89
N GLU A 239 -16.94 28.21 7.78
CA GLU A 239 -18.24 28.79 7.44
C GLU A 239 -18.11 29.98 6.51
N GLU A 240 -17.03 30.78 6.61
CA GLU A 240 -16.80 31.95 5.77
C GLU A 240 -16.60 31.56 4.31
N GLN A 241 -15.90 30.46 4.07
CA GLN A 241 -15.68 29.90 2.74
C GLN A 241 -16.71 28.84 2.35
N SER A 242 -17.68 28.56 3.24
CA SER A 242 -18.66 27.49 3.06
C SER A 242 -18.03 26.16 2.65
N LEU A 243 -16.97 25.76 3.37
CA LEU A 243 -16.12 24.57 3.10
C LEU A 243 -16.06 23.68 4.31
N GLY A 244 -16.32 22.38 4.11
CA GLY A 244 -15.99 21.31 5.06
C GLY A 244 -14.85 20.44 4.51
N ILE A 245 -13.82 20.18 5.30
CA ILE A 245 -12.73 19.26 4.94
C ILE A 245 -12.79 18.05 5.87
N PHE A 246 -12.97 16.87 5.27
CA PHE A 246 -12.92 15.58 5.95
C PHE A 246 -11.58 14.91 5.68
N THR A 247 -10.76 14.72 6.70
CA THR A 247 -9.39 14.22 6.55
C THR A 247 -9.27 12.77 6.99
N LEU A 248 -8.62 11.97 6.16
CA LEU A 248 -8.32 10.56 6.39
C LEU A 248 -6.83 10.30 6.15
N THR A 249 -6.07 9.88 7.16
CA THR A 249 -4.67 9.42 7.01
C THR A 249 -4.57 7.88 6.89
N SER A 250 -5.67 7.18 7.13
CA SER A 250 -5.84 5.74 6.92
C SER A 250 -7.26 5.45 6.43
N CYS A 251 -7.48 4.33 5.79
CA CYS A 251 -8.79 3.86 5.38
C CYS A 251 -9.27 2.74 6.32
N ASP A 252 -9.67 3.07 7.53
CA ASP A 252 -10.20 2.13 8.50
C ASP A 252 -11.73 2.22 8.59
N LEU A 253 -12.42 1.10 8.35
CA LEU A 253 -13.88 1.05 8.37
C LEU A 253 -14.36 0.52 9.74
N ASN A 254 -14.36 1.39 10.73
CA ASN A 254 -14.70 1.08 12.12
C ASN A 254 -15.74 2.06 12.70
N GLU A 255 -16.11 1.90 13.96
CA GLU A 255 -17.09 2.75 14.66
C GLU A 255 -16.67 4.22 14.72
N GLU A 256 -15.36 4.50 14.90
CA GLU A 256 -14.81 5.84 14.92
C GLU A 256 -15.04 6.55 13.59
N TYR A 257 -14.71 5.87 12.46
CA TYR A 257 -14.97 6.39 11.12
C TYR A 257 -16.44 6.77 10.92
N TYR A 258 -17.37 5.86 11.25
CA TYR A 258 -18.80 6.13 11.08
C TYR A 258 -19.28 7.27 11.98
N SER A 259 -18.76 7.39 13.21
CA SER A 259 -19.10 8.45 14.13
C SER A 259 -18.67 9.82 13.62
N VAL A 260 -17.39 9.95 13.21
CA VAL A 260 -16.83 11.20 12.70
C VAL A 260 -17.49 11.59 11.37
N LEU A 261 -17.73 10.61 10.47
CA LEU A 261 -18.40 10.84 9.20
C LEU A 261 -19.84 11.36 9.39
N SER A 262 -20.59 10.76 10.31
CA SER A 262 -21.96 11.21 10.63
C SER A 262 -21.96 12.60 11.25
N ALA A 263 -21.06 12.89 12.18
CA ALA A 263 -20.92 14.21 12.78
C ALA A 263 -20.58 15.27 11.74
N PHE A 264 -19.65 14.97 10.84
CA PHE A 264 -19.26 15.85 9.74
C PHE A 264 -20.46 16.26 8.87
N PHE A 265 -21.22 15.30 8.34
CA PHE A 265 -22.34 15.61 7.45
C PHE A 265 -23.50 16.29 8.17
N ASN A 266 -23.72 15.99 9.46
CA ASN A 266 -24.69 16.75 10.27
C ASN A 266 -24.30 18.23 10.36
N GLU A 267 -23.03 18.52 10.66
CA GLU A 267 -22.55 19.90 10.78
C GLU A 267 -22.52 20.61 9.42
N VAL A 268 -22.12 19.91 8.32
CA VAL A 268 -22.23 20.41 6.94
C VAL A 268 -23.67 20.84 6.63
N HIS A 269 -24.65 20.04 7.03
CA HIS A 269 -26.08 20.35 6.81
C HIS A 269 -26.55 21.52 7.70
N GLU A 270 -26.27 21.49 9.00
CA GLU A 270 -26.67 22.52 9.96
C GLU A 270 -26.14 23.91 9.57
N LYS A 271 -24.89 23.97 9.12
CA LYS A 271 -24.23 25.20 8.67
C LYS A 271 -24.44 25.53 7.21
N SER A 272 -25.23 24.75 6.48
CA SER A 272 -25.53 24.93 5.05
C SER A 272 -24.27 25.07 4.18
N ILE A 273 -23.25 24.27 4.46
CA ILE A 273 -21.98 24.23 3.74
C ILE A 273 -22.23 23.77 2.29
N LYS A 274 -21.59 24.45 1.34
CA LYS A 274 -21.79 24.21 -0.11
C LYS A 274 -20.67 23.40 -0.74
N ASN A 275 -19.49 23.37 -0.13
CA ASN A 275 -18.29 22.70 -0.65
C ASN A 275 -17.80 21.68 0.37
N VAL A 276 -17.56 20.45 -0.06
CA VAL A 276 -16.97 19.38 0.76
C VAL A 276 -15.71 18.89 0.09
N ALA A 277 -14.62 18.79 0.84
CA ALA A 277 -13.38 18.17 0.39
C ALA A 277 -13.04 16.96 1.26
N VAL A 278 -12.51 15.91 0.63
CA VAL A 278 -11.88 14.77 1.33
C VAL A 278 -10.37 14.88 1.16
N ASP A 279 -9.63 15.02 2.25
CA ASP A 279 -8.16 15.07 2.22
C ASP A 279 -7.60 13.66 2.44
N LEU A 280 -7.00 13.11 1.38
CA LEU A 280 -6.38 11.77 1.34
C LEU A 280 -4.85 11.83 1.23
N ARG A 281 -4.24 12.99 1.43
CA ARG A 281 -2.78 13.14 1.40
C ARG A 281 -2.13 12.28 2.50
N GLY A 282 -1.09 11.54 2.14
CA GLY A 282 -0.40 10.64 3.07
C GLY A 282 -1.16 9.36 3.42
N ASN A 283 -2.34 9.13 2.86
CA ASN A 283 -3.15 7.95 3.16
C ASN A 283 -2.71 6.75 2.32
N GLY A 284 -2.07 5.78 2.95
CA GLY A 284 -1.60 4.54 2.32
C GLY A 284 -2.68 3.52 1.96
N GLY A 285 -3.96 3.80 2.26
CA GLY A 285 -5.08 2.90 1.99
C GLY A 285 -5.57 2.16 3.23
N GLY A 286 -6.12 0.97 3.01
CA GLY A 286 -6.75 0.11 4.02
C GLY A 286 -8.04 -0.52 3.49
N HIS A 287 -9.17 -0.26 4.11
CA HIS A 287 -10.46 -0.85 3.74
C HIS A 287 -11.20 0.00 2.69
N SER A 288 -11.40 -0.54 1.48
CA SER A 288 -12.07 0.18 0.37
C SER A 288 -13.54 0.59 0.64
N GLY A 289 -14.18 -0.01 1.63
CA GLY A 289 -15.54 0.35 2.05
C GLY A 289 -15.70 1.76 2.61
N VAL A 290 -14.61 2.47 2.98
CA VAL A 290 -14.68 3.86 3.46
C VAL A 290 -15.27 4.80 2.40
N ALA A 291 -14.88 4.64 1.13
CA ALA A 291 -15.43 5.43 0.02
C ALA A 291 -16.94 5.18 -0.17
N ASN A 292 -17.36 3.92 -0.12
CA ASN A 292 -18.78 3.56 -0.25
C ASN A 292 -19.62 4.15 0.91
N ALA A 293 -19.10 4.12 2.14
CA ALA A 293 -19.78 4.70 3.29
C ALA A 293 -19.89 6.23 3.20
N PHE A 294 -18.85 6.90 2.71
CA PHE A 294 -18.88 8.35 2.44
C PHE A 294 -19.91 8.70 1.36
N LEU A 295 -19.94 7.96 0.25
CA LEU A 295 -20.88 8.18 -0.84
C LEU A 295 -22.35 8.02 -0.42
N GLN A 296 -22.66 7.32 0.68
CA GLN A 296 -24.02 7.28 1.21
C GLN A 296 -24.56 8.65 1.64
N TYR A 297 -23.70 9.61 1.95
CA TYR A 297 -24.09 10.98 2.27
C TYR A 297 -24.11 11.91 1.06
N ILE A 298 -23.72 11.45 -0.14
CA ILE A 298 -23.69 12.23 -1.36
C ILE A 298 -24.96 11.98 -2.19
N ASN A 299 -25.48 13.04 -2.82
CA ASN A 299 -26.68 12.94 -3.66
C ASN A 299 -26.40 12.27 -5.00
N VAL A 300 -26.12 11.00 -4.96
CA VAL A 300 -25.97 10.11 -6.12
C VAL A 300 -26.83 8.87 -5.91
N ASP A 301 -27.61 8.48 -6.93
CA ASP A 301 -28.48 7.30 -6.83
C ASP A 301 -27.73 6.01 -7.16
N THR A 302 -26.89 6.06 -8.18
CA THR A 302 -26.07 4.92 -8.62
C THR A 302 -24.70 5.40 -9.06
N TYR A 303 -23.68 4.56 -8.87
CA TYR A 303 -22.34 4.78 -9.40
C TYR A 303 -21.71 3.47 -9.85
N VAL A 304 -20.77 3.56 -10.79
CA VAL A 304 -19.99 2.41 -11.24
C VAL A 304 -18.85 2.18 -10.24
N SER A 305 -18.74 0.95 -9.77
CA SER A 305 -17.63 0.53 -8.92
C SER A 305 -16.55 -0.17 -9.75
N TRP A 306 -15.41 -0.43 -9.13
CA TRP A 306 -14.31 -1.16 -9.77
C TRP A 306 -14.68 -2.59 -10.08
N ASP A 307 -14.19 -3.08 -11.22
CA ASP A 307 -14.16 -4.51 -11.50
C ASP A 307 -13.00 -5.17 -10.74
N SER A 308 -13.08 -6.47 -10.53
CA SER A 308 -12.02 -7.20 -9.85
C SER A 308 -11.90 -8.65 -10.29
N SER A 309 -10.68 -9.20 -10.15
CA SER A 309 -10.43 -10.64 -10.24
C SER A 309 -9.86 -11.11 -8.89
N VAL A 310 -10.52 -12.09 -8.29
CA VAL A 310 -10.12 -12.66 -6.98
C VAL A 310 -9.62 -14.08 -7.19
N ARG A 311 -8.45 -14.39 -6.67
CA ARG A 311 -7.90 -15.72 -6.77
C ARG A 311 -8.30 -16.61 -5.59
N TYR A 312 -8.89 -17.76 -5.91
CA TYR A 312 -9.25 -18.83 -4.98
C TYR A 312 -8.51 -20.11 -5.36
N GLY A 313 -7.22 -20.20 -5.01
CA GLY A 313 -6.36 -21.32 -5.39
C GLY A 313 -6.29 -21.53 -6.91
N PRO A 314 -6.90 -22.60 -7.47
CA PRO A 314 -6.90 -22.86 -8.91
C PRO A 314 -7.92 -22.03 -9.70
N LEU A 315 -8.78 -21.25 -9.05
CA LEU A 315 -9.82 -20.44 -9.69
C LEU A 315 -9.50 -18.96 -9.63
N LEU A 316 -9.83 -18.25 -10.71
CA LEU A 316 -9.87 -16.80 -10.79
C LEU A 316 -11.34 -16.39 -10.96
N TRP A 317 -11.91 -15.78 -9.90
CA TRP A 317 -13.29 -15.30 -9.92
C TRP A 317 -13.31 -13.83 -10.35
N LYS A 318 -14.05 -13.53 -11.41
CA LYS A 318 -14.18 -12.17 -11.93
C LYS A 318 -15.50 -11.55 -11.50
N ASN A 319 -15.44 -10.32 -11.03
CA ASN A 319 -16.57 -9.45 -10.78
C ASN A 319 -16.46 -8.27 -11.76
N GLU A 320 -17.42 -8.17 -12.67
CA GLU A 320 -17.37 -7.21 -13.77
C GLU A 320 -18.69 -6.42 -13.86
N ASN A 321 -18.61 -5.18 -14.38
CA ASN A 321 -19.75 -4.28 -14.59
C ASN A 321 -20.52 -3.99 -13.29
N ILE A 322 -19.79 -3.71 -12.22
CA ILE A 322 -20.38 -3.48 -10.90
C ILE A 322 -21.01 -2.09 -10.86
N VAL A 323 -22.34 -2.04 -10.76
CA VAL A 323 -23.10 -0.82 -10.49
C VAL A 323 -23.65 -0.91 -9.06
N VAL A 324 -23.33 0.09 -8.27
CA VAL A 324 -23.79 0.19 -6.88
C VAL A 324 -25.05 1.08 -6.83
N ASN A 325 -26.15 0.52 -6.26
CA ASN A 325 -27.29 1.32 -5.85
C ASN A 325 -26.96 1.96 -4.50
N ASN A 326 -26.80 3.28 -4.49
CA ASN A 326 -26.39 4.00 -3.29
C ASN A 326 -27.52 4.05 -2.26
N LEU A 327 -27.27 3.47 -1.08
CA LEU A 327 -28.20 3.54 0.05
C LEU A 327 -27.97 4.84 0.82
N LYS A 328 -28.57 5.94 0.33
CA LYS A 328 -28.38 7.28 0.91
C LYS A 328 -28.72 7.33 2.40
N LYS A 329 -27.92 8.08 3.13
CA LYS A 329 -28.11 8.41 4.56
C LYS A 329 -28.39 9.90 4.72
N ASP A 330 -29.31 10.22 5.59
CA ASP A 330 -29.57 11.62 5.96
C ASP A 330 -28.50 12.14 6.94
N PRO A 331 -28.10 13.42 6.83
CA PRO A 331 -28.47 14.37 5.78
C PRO A 331 -27.70 14.14 4.48
N VAL A 332 -28.36 14.31 3.33
CA VAL A 332 -27.75 14.15 2.00
C VAL A 332 -27.15 15.46 1.54
N PHE A 333 -25.87 15.43 1.16
CA PHE A 333 -25.14 16.56 0.59
C PHE A 333 -25.32 16.62 -0.94
N SER A 334 -25.60 17.80 -1.46
CA SER A 334 -25.82 18.08 -2.90
C SER A 334 -24.97 19.24 -3.42
N GLY A 335 -23.94 19.66 -2.69
CA GLY A 335 -23.01 20.70 -3.11
C GLY A 335 -21.83 20.16 -3.91
N GLU A 336 -20.79 20.97 -4.05
CA GLU A 336 -19.57 20.64 -4.79
C GLU A 336 -18.66 19.72 -3.96
N LEU A 337 -18.14 18.68 -4.60
CA LEU A 337 -17.26 17.71 -3.97
C LEU A 337 -15.85 17.78 -4.55
N TYR A 338 -14.86 17.77 -3.66
CA TYR A 338 -13.44 17.77 -3.98
C TYR A 338 -12.73 16.62 -3.27
N VAL A 339 -11.62 16.16 -3.84
CA VAL A 339 -10.70 15.22 -3.19
C VAL A 339 -9.28 15.76 -3.33
N ILE A 340 -8.57 15.84 -2.23
CA ILE A 340 -7.19 16.27 -2.20
C ILE A 340 -6.29 15.03 -2.16
N THR A 341 -5.38 14.91 -3.13
CA THR A 341 -4.48 13.77 -3.25
C THR A 341 -3.03 14.20 -3.29
N ASN A 342 -2.14 13.27 -2.97
CA ASN A 342 -0.73 13.36 -3.27
C ASN A 342 -0.17 11.98 -3.66
N VAL A 343 1.12 11.91 -3.94
CA VAL A 343 1.77 10.65 -4.34
C VAL A 343 1.67 9.54 -3.28
N TYR A 344 1.32 9.86 -2.04
CA TYR A 344 1.06 8.88 -0.97
C TYR A 344 -0.41 8.50 -0.83
N SER A 345 -1.31 9.06 -1.64
CA SER A 345 -2.69 8.57 -1.75
C SER A 345 -2.67 7.25 -2.51
N TYR A 346 -2.67 6.13 -1.76
CA TYR A 346 -2.34 4.80 -2.26
C TYR A 346 -3.45 3.79 -1.97
N SER A 347 -3.57 2.72 -2.76
CA SER A 347 -4.50 1.62 -2.52
C SER A 347 -5.95 2.12 -2.35
N SER A 348 -6.63 1.84 -1.23
CA SER A 348 -8.02 2.26 -1.00
C SER A 348 -8.23 3.78 -0.97
N ALA A 349 -7.20 4.57 -0.69
CA ALA A 349 -7.28 6.03 -0.82
C ALA A 349 -7.29 6.45 -2.31
N MET A 350 -6.47 5.82 -3.14
CA MET A 350 -6.53 5.98 -4.58
C MET A 350 -7.88 5.51 -5.14
N ASP A 351 -8.41 4.36 -4.67
CA ASP A 351 -9.74 3.87 -5.05
C ASP A 351 -10.84 4.88 -4.72
N PHE A 352 -10.75 5.56 -3.57
CA PHE A 352 -11.69 6.61 -3.19
C PHE A 352 -11.66 7.76 -4.22
N ALA A 353 -10.48 8.29 -4.53
CA ALA A 353 -10.31 9.34 -5.52
C ALA A 353 -10.82 8.90 -6.91
N MET A 354 -10.55 7.64 -7.30
CA MET A 354 -11.04 7.05 -8.55
C MET A 354 -12.57 7.02 -8.61
N LEU A 355 -13.24 6.57 -7.56
CA LEU A 355 -14.72 6.52 -7.55
C LEU A 355 -15.34 7.91 -7.75
N ILE A 356 -14.77 8.93 -7.12
CA ILE A 356 -15.26 10.32 -7.28
C ILE A 356 -15.00 10.81 -8.70
N LYS A 357 -13.78 10.68 -9.20
CA LYS A 357 -13.37 11.21 -10.50
C LYS A 357 -14.05 10.49 -11.66
N ASP A 358 -13.95 9.18 -11.69
CA ASP A 358 -14.39 8.39 -12.85
C ASP A 358 -15.92 8.30 -12.95
N ASN A 359 -16.66 8.59 -11.87
CA ASN A 359 -18.12 8.78 -11.88
C ASN A 359 -18.55 10.26 -12.05
N ASN A 360 -17.63 11.19 -12.25
CA ASN A 360 -17.90 12.63 -12.37
C ASN A 360 -18.68 13.20 -11.16
N LEU A 361 -18.34 12.75 -9.95
CA LEU A 361 -18.99 13.19 -8.71
C LEU A 361 -18.30 14.40 -8.08
N GLY A 362 -17.07 14.72 -8.48
CA GLY A 362 -16.27 15.81 -7.93
C GLY A 362 -14.94 15.97 -8.65
N HIS A 363 -14.10 16.85 -8.13
CA HIS A 363 -12.81 17.24 -8.69
C HIS A 363 -11.65 16.83 -7.81
N ILE A 364 -10.54 16.45 -8.44
CA ILE A 364 -9.29 16.08 -7.75
C ILE A 364 -8.32 17.27 -7.76
N ILE A 365 -7.70 17.55 -6.62
CA ILE A 365 -6.73 18.64 -6.41
C ILE A 365 -5.44 18.06 -5.82
N GLY A 366 -4.29 18.54 -6.26
CA GLY A 366 -2.98 18.17 -5.70
C GLY A 366 -2.09 17.43 -6.67
N GLU A 367 -1.53 16.32 -6.23
CA GLU A 367 -0.62 15.46 -7.01
C GLU A 367 -1.32 14.17 -7.45
N PRO A 368 -0.83 13.47 -8.50
CA PRO A 368 -1.35 12.16 -8.89
C PRO A 368 -1.26 11.12 -7.77
N SER A 369 -2.16 10.12 -7.79
CA SER A 369 -2.13 8.99 -6.85
C SER A 369 -0.88 8.12 -7.01
N GLY A 370 -0.43 7.49 -5.92
CA GLY A 370 0.83 6.74 -5.89
C GLY A 370 0.81 5.38 -6.56
N ASN A 371 -0.36 4.77 -6.74
CA ASN A 371 -0.49 3.49 -7.44
C ASN A 371 -1.54 3.54 -8.55
N SER A 372 -1.49 2.53 -9.40
CA SER A 372 -2.44 2.36 -10.50
C SER A 372 -3.80 1.88 -9.99
N PRO A 373 -4.91 2.44 -10.51
CA PRO A 373 -6.22 1.84 -10.33
C PRO A 373 -6.35 0.43 -10.92
N ASP A 374 -5.52 0.10 -11.93
CA ASP A 374 -5.38 -1.24 -12.49
C ASP A 374 -4.22 -1.96 -11.80
N SER A 375 -4.35 -2.23 -10.49
CA SER A 375 -3.29 -2.82 -9.67
C SER A 375 -3.72 -4.15 -9.06
N TYR A 376 -2.73 -4.89 -8.59
CA TYR A 376 -2.94 -5.99 -7.67
C TYR A 376 -3.07 -5.45 -6.24
N GLY A 377 -3.62 -6.26 -5.33
CA GLY A 377 -3.79 -5.85 -3.93
C GLY A 377 -4.52 -6.88 -3.09
N ASP A 378 -5.03 -6.43 -1.96
CA ASP A 378 -5.66 -7.26 -0.91
C ASP A 378 -4.64 -8.31 -0.42
N ASN A 379 -3.66 -7.82 0.33
CA ASN A 379 -2.43 -8.55 0.66
C ASN A 379 -2.67 -9.70 1.63
N LEU A 380 -2.01 -10.81 1.34
CA LEU A 380 -1.78 -11.91 2.26
C LEU A 380 -0.36 -11.83 2.79
N TYR A 381 -0.15 -12.16 4.04
CA TYR A 381 1.13 -12.06 4.74
C TYR A 381 1.73 -13.44 4.97
N PHE A 382 3.01 -13.60 4.62
CA PHE A 382 3.75 -14.83 4.78
C PHE A 382 5.15 -14.53 5.32
N GLN A 383 5.79 -15.54 5.89
CA GLN A 383 7.16 -15.42 6.40
C GLN A 383 8.00 -16.61 5.99
N MET A 384 9.20 -16.35 5.49
CA MET A 384 10.17 -17.37 5.13
C MET A 384 10.60 -18.18 6.37
N PRO A 385 10.73 -19.51 6.26
CA PRO A 385 10.96 -20.35 7.45
C PRO A 385 12.31 -20.17 8.13
N ASN A 386 13.39 -19.80 7.40
CA ASN A 386 14.74 -19.71 7.95
C ASN A 386 15.20 -18.26 8.14
N SER A 387 15.26 -17.44 7.10
CA SER A 387 15.65 -16.02 7.17
C SER A 387 14.67 -15.16 7.95
N LYS A 388 13.44 -15.63 8.14
CA LYS A 388 12.35 -14.86 8.73
C LYS A 388 12.04 -13.56 7.98
N LEU A 389 12.55 -13.42 6.75
CA LEU A 389 12.06 -12.35 5.86
C LEU A 389 10.56 -12.54 5.63
N TYR A 390 9.77 -11.49 5.82
CA TYR A 390 8.35 -11.58 5.53
C TYR A 390 8.03 -11.03 4.15
N PHE A 391 6.95 -11.49 3.56
CA PHE A 391 6.54 -11.04 2.25
C PHE A 391 5.02 -10.95 2.14
N THR A 392 4.60 -10.06 1.30
CA THR A 392 3.20 -9.89 0.94
C THR A 392 2.93 -10.50 -0.43
N VAL A 393 1.73 -11.00 -0.64
CA VAL A 393 1.26 -11.49 -1.93
C VAL A 393 -0.15 -10.98 -2.17
N SER A 394 -0.32 -10.25 -3.24
CA SER A 394 -1.65 -9.83 -3.71
C SER A 394 -2.49 -11.05 -4.11
N HIS A 395 -3.76 -11.11 -3.71
CA HIS A 395 -4.66 -12.18 -4.14
C HIS A 395 -5.84 -11.68 -4.97
N LYS A 396 -5.92 -10.36 -5.18
CA LYS A 396 -6.87 -9.71 -6.08
C LYS A 396 -6.15 -8.86 -7.11
N LYS A 397 -6.84 -8.63 -8.22
CA LYS A 397 -6.55 -7.57 -9.18
C LYS A 397 -7.78 -6.68 -9.30
N TRP A 398 -7.53 -5.40 -9.26
CA TRP A 398 -8.53 -4.35 -9.41
C TRP A 398 -8.42 -3.74 -10.80
N TYR A 399 -9.52 -3.24 -11.33
CA TYR A 399 -9.55 -2.60 -12.65
C TYR A 399 -10.26 -1.26 -12.53
N ARG A 400 -9.67 -0.25 -13.15
CA ARG A 400 -10.18 1.10 -13.16
C ARG A 400 -11.62 1.17 -13.68
N VAL A 401 -12.43 2.05 -13.09
CA VAL A 401 -13.81 2.31 -13.51
C VAL A 401 -13.82 2.88 -14.93
N ASN A 402 -13.06 3.93 -15.19
CA ASN A 402 -12.90 4.49 -16.53
C ASN A 402 -11.86 3.69 -17.34
N LYS A 403 -12.33 2.76 -18.18
CA LYS A 403 -11.48 1.85 -18.99
C LYS A 403 -10.61 2.59 -20.02
N ASP A 404 -11.01 3.79 -20.47
CA ASP A 404 -10.21 4.60 -21.40
C ASP A 404 -8.95 5.20 -20.74
N LYS A 405 -8.94 5.22 -19.40
CA LYS A 405 -7.83 5.68 -18.57
C LYS A 405 -7.05 4.54 -17.90
N ALA A 406 -7.24 3.30 -18.34
CA ALA A 406 -6.56 2.15 -17.78
C ALA A 406 -5.03 2.33 -17.77
N GLY A 407 -4.38 1.91 -16.68
CA GLY A 407 -2.93 2.02 -16.49
C GLY A 407 -2.40 3.42 -16.13
N LEU A 408 -3.25 4.45 -16.12
CA LEU A 408 -2.87 5.81 -15.70
C LEU A 408 -3.19 6.03 -14.22
N PRO A 409 -2.42 6.87 -13.50
CA PRO A 409 -2.77 7.27 -12.13
C PRO A 409 -4.08 8.06 -12.09
N ILE A 410 -4.60 8.32 -10.91
CA ILE A 410 -5.64 9.32 -10.74
C ILE A 410 -4.97 10.69 -10.79
N GLU A 411 -5.01 11.28 -11.98
CA GLU A 411 -4.46 12.62 -12.22
C GLU A 411 -5.40 13.69 -11.62
N PRO A 412 -4.86 14.75 -11.01
CA PRO A 412 -5.68 15.86 -10.53
C PRO A 412 -6.31 16.64 -11.68
N ASP A 413 -7.47 17.27 -11.41
CA ASP A 413 -8.09 18.27 -12.30
C ASP A 413 -7.42 19.63 -12.10
N TYR A 414 -6.88 19.86 -10.89
CA TYR A 414 -6.12 21.04 -10.51
C TYR A 414 -4.79 20.60 -9.91
N GLU A 415 -3.77 20.51 -10.75
CA GLU A 415 -2.44 20.06 -10.35
C GLU A 415 -1.72 21.15 -9.54
N CYS A 416 -1.19 20.79 -8.39
CA CYS A 416 -0.36 21.64 -7.53
C CYS A 416 0.47 20.79 -6.57
N ALA A 417 1.49 21.38 -5.95
CA ALA A 417 2.22 20.70 -4.90
C ALA A 417 1.30 20.34 -3.71
N SER A 418 1.57 19.22 -3.07
CA SER A 418 0.78 18.73 -1.92
C SER A 418 0.61 19.79 -0.82
N ALA A 419 1.64 20.59 -0.54
CA ALA A 419 1.58 21.66 0.46
C ALA A 419 0.59 22.78 0.07
N ASP A 420 0.40 23.04 -1.22
CA ASP A 420 -0.41 24.14 -1.74
C ASP A 420 -1.87 23.72 -2.02
N ALA A 421 -2.22 22.45 -1.82
CA ALA A 421 -3.49 21.90 -2.28
C ALA A 421 -4.71 22.54 -1.60
N VAL A 422 -4.66 22.82 -0.30
CA VAL A 422 -5.74 23.48 0.44
C VAL A 422 -5.89 24.95 0.00
N GLU A 423 -4.77 25.67 -0.20
CA GLU A 423 -4.81 27.04 -0.72
C GLU A 423 -5.38 27.08 -2.14
N THR A 424 -5.04 26.08 -2.96
CA THR A 424 -5.60 25.94 -4.31
C THR A 424 -7.11 25.69 -4.27
N LEU A 425 -7.59 24.85 -3.34
CA LEU A 425 -9.02 24.64 -3.11
C LEU A 425 -9.74 25.95 -2.76
N TYR A 426 -9.20 26.75 -1.84
CA TYR A 426 -9.77 28.06 -1.51
C TYR A 426 -9.85 28.99 -2.73
N LYS A 427 -8.80 29.01 -3.56
CA LYS A 427 -8.78 29.80 -4.80
C LYS A 427 -9.84 29.35 -5.82
N ILE A 428 -10.15 28.07 -5.88
CA ILE A 428 -11.18 27.51 -6.76
C ILE A 428 -12.57 27.91 -6.26
N ILE A 429 -12.85 27.70 -4.98
CA ILE A 429 -14.15 28.01 -4.37
C ILE A 429 -14.47 29.51 -4.46
N SER A 430 -13.49 30.38 -4.25
CA SER A 430 -13.69 31.84 -4.30
C SER A 430 -14.01 32.40 -5.71
N LYS A 431 -13.83 31.57 -6.76
CA LYS A 431 -14.14 31.98 -8.16
C LYS A 431 -15.50 31.48 -8.63
N ASN A 432 -16.13 30.57 -7.91
CA ASN A 432 -17.43 30.00 -8.17
C ASN A 432 -18.52 30.72 -7.33
#